data_8bfe72589ff3a81fc6d6999d1a3a5307
#
_entry.id   8bfe72589ff3a81fc6d6999d1a3a5307
#
_cell.length_a   1.000
_cell.length_b   1.000
_cell.length_c   1.000
_cell.angle_alpha   90.00
_cell.angle_beta   90.00
_cell.angle_gamma   90.00
#
_symmetry.space_group_name_H-M   'P 1'
#
loop_
_entity.id
_entity.type
_entity.pdbx_description
1 polymer ?
#
loop_
_entity_poly.entity_id
_entity_poly.type
_entity_poly.pdbx_seq_one_letter_code
_entity_poly.pdbx_strand_id
1 'polypeptide(L)' 'MAVIVEILGWGGKSRRQFRVESDSVRIGRGYDNDIVLADPHISPVHLHLEATDGGWLIEDQQ' A
#
# COMPACT_ATOMS: atom_id res chain seq x y z
N MET A 1 -12.46 -8.79 -2.62
CA MET A 1 -11.96 -8.31 -3.91
C MET A 1 -10.45 -8.24 -3.87
N ALA A 2 -9.78 -8.64 -4.93
CA ALA A 2 -8.31 -8.59 -4.96
C ALA A 2 -7.82 -7.30 -5.59
N VAL A 3 -6.71 -6.78 -5.08
CA VAL A 3 -6.03 -5.62 -5.64
C VAL A 3 -4.55 -5.96 -5.82
N ILE A 4 -3.98 -5.47 -6.90
CA ILE A 4 -2.55 -5.58 -7.14
C ILE A 4 -1.95 -4.19 -6.91
N VAL A 5 -1.00 -4.12 -5.96
CA VAL A 5 -0.29 -2.90 -5.64
C VAL A 5 1.13 -3.03 -6.17
N GLU A 6 1.54 -2.07 -6.98
CA GLU A 6 2.90 -2.04 -7.52
C GLU A 6 3.66 -0.87 -6.92
N ILE A 7 4.82 -1.16 -6.36
CA ILE A 7 5.71 -0.17 -5.79
C ILE A 7 6.85 0.05 -6.78
N LEU A 8 7.00 1.28 -7.23
CA LEU A 8 8.04 1.67 -8.18
C LEU A 8 9.15 2.39 -7.43
N GLY A 9 10.38 1.95 -7.62
CA GLY A 9 11.55 2.65 -7.11
C GLY A 9 11.88 3.87 -7.96
N TRP A 10 12.80 4.69 -7.46
CA TRP A 10 13.27 5.88 -8.17
C TRP A 10 13.84 5.51 -9.54
N GLY A 11 13.43 6.26 -10.55
CA GLY A 11 13.86 6.03 -11.91
C GLY A 11 13.25 4.78 -12.56
N GLY A 12 12.28 4.14 -11.92
CA GLY A 12 11.65 2.93 -12.43
C GLY A 12 12.53 1.71 -12.46
N LYS A 13 13.68 1.74 -11.75
CA LYS A 13 14.67 0.66 -11.80
C LYS A 13 14.30 -0.55 -10.95
N SER A 14 13.45 -0.37 -9.94
CA SER A 14 12.98 -1.47 -9.11
C SER A 14 11.46 -1.47 -9.12
N ARG A 15 10.92 -2.68 -9.05
CA ARG A 15 9.48 -2.89 -9.13
C ARG A 15 9.10 -4.06 -8.24
N ARG A 16 8.15 -3.83 -7.34
CA ARG A 16 7.62 -4.86 -6.47
C ARG A 16 6.11 -4.90 -6.61
N GLN A 17 5.55 -6.09 -6.71
CA GLN A 17 4.10 -6.29 -6.80
C GLN A 17 3.60 -7.08 -5.61
N PHE A 18 2.46 -6.66 -5.09
CA PHE A 18 1.76 -7.32 -4.00
C PHE A 18 0.32 -7.56 -4.43
N ARG A 19 -0.14 -8.80 -4.28
CA ARG A 19 -1.54 -9.12 -4.48
C ARG A 19 -2.21 -9.27 -3.11
N VAL A 20 -3.21 -8.44 -2.85
CA VAL A 20 -3.93 -8.45 -1.58
C VAL A 20 -5.39 -8.76 -1.84
N GLU A 21 -5.90 -9.82 -1.23
CA GLU A 21 -7.32 -10.17 -1.33
C GLU A 21 -8.05 -9.62 -0.12
N SER A 22 -8.36 -8.32 -0.18
CA SER A 22 -9.02 -7.63 0.91
C SER A 22 -9.70 -6.39 0.34
N ASP A 23 -10.70 -5.90 1.05
CA ASP A 23 -11.36 -4.65 0.74
C ASP A 23 -10.70 -3.46 1.44
N SER A 24 -9.67 -3.72 2.23
CA SER A 24 -8.93 -2.70 2.95
C SER A 24 -7.45 -3.08 2.96
N VAL A 25 -6.59 -2.16 2.54
CA VAL A 25 -5.14 -2.39 2.44
C VAL A 25 -4.41 -1.24 3.10
N ARG A 26 -3.56 -1.57 4.08
CA ARG A 26 -2.66 -0.61 4.73
C ARG A 26 -1.25 -0.82 4.23
N ILE A 27 -0.58 0.26 3.92
CA ILE A 27 0.79 0.26 3.42
C ILE A 27 1.63 1.16 4.31
N GLY A 28 2.71 0.64 4.85
CA GLY A 28 3.57 1.43 5.69
C GLY A 28 4.74 0.64 6.24
N ARG A 29 5.48 1.24 7.17
CA ARG A 29 6.67 0.64 7.77
C ARG A 29 6.34 -0.34 8.90
N GLY A 30 5.23 -0.14 9.58
CA GLY A 30 4.83 -0.98 10.71
C GLY A 30 4.48 -2.41 10.29
N TYR A 31 4.77 -3.37 11.15
CA TYR A 31 4.55 -4.79 10.85
C TYR A 31 3.08 -5.19 10.78
N ASP A 32 2.18 -4.36 11.28
CA ASP A 32 0.75 -4.61 11.23
C ASP A 32 0.10 -4.14 9.93
N ASN A 33 0.87 -3.57 9.01
CA ASN A 33 0.38 -3.23 7.68
C ASN A 33 0.26 -4.47 6.80
N ASP A 34 -0.63 -4.44 5.83
CA ASP A 34 -0.78 -5.51 4.83
C ASP A 34 0.43 -5.56 3.90
N ILE A 35 0.95 -4.40 3.55
CA ILE A 35 2.19 -4.27 2.79
C ILE A 35 3.19 -3.52 3.65
N VAL A 36 4.27 -4.19 4.02
CA VAL A 36 5.30 -3.62 4.88
C VAL A 36 6.46 -3.13 4.02
N LEU A 37 6.73 -1.82 4.11
CA LEU A 37 7.86 -1.20 3.42
C LEU A 37 8.89 -0.78 4.46
N ALA A 38 9.99 -1.50 4.51
CA ALA A 38 11.05 -1.29 5.50
C ALA A 38 11.96 -0.13 5.09
N ASP A 39 11.39 1.05 5.00
CA ASP A 39 12.09 2.28 4.64
C ASP A 39 11.88 3.30 5.76
N PRO A 40 12.95 3.84 6.38
CA PRO A 40 12.82 4.79 7.48
C PRO A 40 12.13 6.10 7.10
N HIS A 41 12.05 6.41 5.79
CA HIS A 41 11.36 7.60 5.31
C HIS A 41 9.84 7.40 5.15
N ILE A 42 9.36 6.17 5.36
CA ILE A 42 7.95 5.85 5.26
C ILE A 42 7.34 5.81 6.66
N SER A 43 6.18 6.44 6.82
CA SER A 43 5.47 6.46 8.09
C SER A 43 5.01 5.07 8.50
N PRO A 44 4.82 4.79 9.80
CA PRO A 44 4.32 3.49 10.26
C PRO A 44 3.02 3.04 9.58
N VAL A 45 2.08 3.97 9.33
CA VAL A 45 0.98 3.78 8.39
C VAL A 45 1.03 4.94 7.42
N HIS A 46 1.37 4.67 6.17
CA HIS A 46 1.57 5.70 5.17
C HIS A 46 0.35 5.90 4.30
N LEU A 47 -0.22 4.81 3.80
CA LEU A 47 -1.40 4.84 2.94
C LEU A 47 -2.42 3.82 3.42
N HIS A 48 -3.68 4.15 3.24
CA HIS A 48 -4.79 3.24 3.43
C HIS A 48 -5.67 3.26 2.19
N LEU A 49 -5.92 2.10 1.62
CA LEU A 49 -6.81 1.93 0.48
C LEU A 49 -8.03 1.15 0.94
N GLU A 50 -9.21 1.62 0.57
CA GLU A 50 -10.45 0.99 0.95
C GLU A 50 -11.36 0.85 -0.26
N ALA A 51 -11.91 -0.34 -0.46
CA ALA A 51 -12.86 -0.59 -1.54
C ALA A 51 -14.20 0.07 -1.22
N THR A 52 -14.78 0.71 -2.22
CA THR A 52 -16.10 1.33 -2.14
C THR A 52 -16.94 0.83 -3.30
N ASP A 53 -18.23 1.18 -3.31
CA ASP A 53 -19.13 0.80 -4.41
C ASP A 53 -18.71 1.40 -5.75
N GLY A 54 -18.03 2.54 -5.74
CA GLY A 54 -17.59 3.23 -6.94
C GLY A 54 -16.13 3.00 -7.32
N GLY A 55 -15.38 2.21 -6.54
CA GLY A 55 -13.97 1.96 -6.78
C GLY A 55 -13.16 1.91 -5.50
N TRP A 56 -11.99 2.53 -5.50
CA TRP A 56 -11.09 2.54 -4.34
C TRP A 56 -10.90 3.95 -3.81
N LEU A 57 -10.98 4.08 -2.50
CA LEU A 57 -10.64 5.32 -1.79
C LEU A 57 -9.22 5.19 -1.27
N ILE A 58 -8.38 6.19 -1.55
CA ILE A 58 -6.99 6.22 -1.10
C ILE A 58 -6.84 7.36 -0.10
N GLU A 59 -6.38 7.05 1.09
CA GLU A 59 -6.17 8.03 2.14
C GLU A 59 -4.69 8.06 2.52
N ASP A 60 -4.12 9.26 2.55
CA ASP A 60 -2.78 9.51 3.08
C ASP A 60 -2.89 9.66 4.58
N GLN A 61 -2.18 8.80 5.31
CA GLN A 61 -2.23 8.74 6.77
C GLN A 61 -1.10 9.52 7.44
N GLN A 62 -0.32 10.24 6.66
CA GLN A 62 0.75 11.06 7.23
C GLN A 62 0.23 12.29 7.97
#